data_39e0628416201c632475c8c0cd8f4ffe
#
_entry.id   39e0628416201c632475c8c0cd8f4ffe
#
_cell.length_a   1.000
_cell.length_b   1.000
_cell.length_c   1.000
_cell.angle_alpha   90.00
_cell.angle_beta   90.00
_cell.angle_gamma   90.00
#
_symmetry.space_group_name_H-M   'P 1'
#
loop_
_entity.id
_entity.type
_entity.pdbx_description
1 polymer ?
#
loop_
_entity_poly.entity_id
_entity_poly.type
_entity_poly.pdbx_seq_one_letter_code
_entity_poly.pdbx_strand_id
1 'polypeptide(L)' 'MSALEAEANRLEALGATRAYRVEPDKATMESGFITMHDPEGNEFCLD' A
#
# COMPACT_ATOMS: atom_id res chain seq x y z
N MET A 1 -9.77 8.86 6.85
CA MET A 1 -9.25 7.81 5.96
C MET A 1 -8.00 8.32 5.27
N SER A 2 -6.94 7.56 5.23
CA SER A 2 -5.71 8.00 4.59
C SER A 2 -5.81 7.85 3.07
N ALA A 3 -5.06 8.68 2.34
CA ALA A 3 -5.01 8.57 0.90
C ALA A 3 -4.45 7.22 0.44
N LEU A 4 -3.54 6.63 1.22
CA LEU A 4 -2.97 5.33 0.92
C LEU A 4 -4.03 4.24 0.94
N GLU A 5 -4.91 4.26 1.93
CA GLU A 5 -5.98 3.27 2.01
C GLU A 5 -6.95 3.38 0.84
N ALA A 6 -7.31 4.61 0.48
CA ALA A 6 -8.22 4.82 -0.65
C ALA A 6 -7.59 4.34 -1.95
N GLU A 7 -6.30 4.61 -2.15
CA GLU A 7 -5.59 4.18 -3.34
C GLU A 7 -5.47 2.66 -3.39
N ALA A 8 -5.15 2.03 -2.25
CA ALA A 8 -5.06 0.58 -2.19
C ALA A 8 -6.39 -0.09 -2.51
N ASN A 9 -7.49 0.46 -1.97
CA ASN A 9 -8.82 -0.06 -2.27
C ASN A 9 -9.14 0.03 -3.75
N ARG A 10 -8.78 1.14 -4.38
CA ARG A 10 -9.01 1.34 -5.81
C ARG A 10 -8.24 0.32 -6.64
N LEU A 11 -6.98 0.09 -6.27
CA LEU A 11 -6.13 -0.86 -6.99
C LEU A 11 -6.60 -2.30 -6.79
N GLU A 12 -7.10 -2.64 -5.59
CA GLU A 12 -7.68 -3.96 -5.36
C GLU A 12 -8.87 -4.23 -6.27
N ALA A 13 -9.68 -3.19 -6.51
CA ALA A 13 -10.80 -3.31 -7.43
C ALA A 13 -10.34 -3.57 -8.87
N LEU A 14 -9.10 -3.20 -9.20
CA LEU A 14 -8.52 -3.45 -10.51
C LEU A 14 -7.74 -4.77 -10.58
N GLY A 15 -7.73 -5.54 -9.50
CA GLY A 15 -7.10 -6.86 -9.50
C GLY A 15 -5.80 -6.96 -8.71
N ALA A 16 -5.33 -5.88 -8.12
CA ALA A 16 -4.13 -5.93 -7.29
C ALA A 16 -4.44 -6.57 -5.95
N THR A 17 -3.40 -7.10 -5.28
CA THR A 17 -3.52 -7.69 -3.95
C THR A 17 -2.57 -6.99 -3.01
N ARG A 18 -2.94 -6.92 -1.73
CA ARG A 18 -2.08 -6.34 -0.70
C ARG A 18 -1.11 -7.42 -0.22
N ALA A 19 0.18 -7.09 -0.22
CA ALA A 19 1.19 -7.99 0.31
C ALA A 19 1.40 -7.73 1.80
N TYR A 20 1.73 -6.48 2.17
CA TYR A 20 1.86 -6.09 3.57
C TYR A 20 1.76 -4.58 3.70
N ARG A 21 1.62 -4.11 4.93
CA ARG A 21 1.48 -2.69 5.23
C ARG A 21 2.43 -2.33 6.37
N VAL A 22 3.08 -1.18 6.25
CA VAL A 22 3.94 -0.63 7.30
C VAL A 22 3.29 0.64 7.85
N GLU A 23 3.08 0.67 9.17
CA GLU A 23 2.47 1.83 9.83
C GLU A 23 3.47 2.98 9.94
N PRO A 24 2.99 4.24 9.88
CA PRO A 24 3.85 5.38 10.15
C PRO A 24 4.37 5.32 11.58
N ASP A 25 5.63 5.68 11.78
CA ASP A 25 6.25 5.68 13.09
C ASP A 25 6.80 7.06 13.40
N LYS A 26 6.24 7.72 14.40
CA LYS A 26 6.67 9.06 14.79
C LYS A 26 8.03 9.06 15.46
N ALA A 27 8.40 7.97 16.12
CA ALA A 27 9.68 7.88 16.83
C ALA A 27 10.86 7.86 15.84
N THR A 28 10.68 7.21 14.69
CA THR A 28 11.71 7.14 13.66
C THR A 28 11.46 8.14 12.54
N MET A 29 10.34 8.86 12.58
CA MET A 29 9.90 9.80 11.56
C MET A 29 9.70 9.15 10.19
N GLU A 30 9.40 7.87 10.18
CA GLU A 30 9.12 7.15 8.94
C GLU A 30 7.68 7.31 8.52
N SER A 31 7.47 7.48 7.23
CA SER A 31 6.13 7.46 6.63
C SER A 31 5.69 6.01 6.44
N GLY A 32 4.40 5.77 6.65
CA GLY A 32 3.86 4.44 6.36
C GLY A 32 3.78 4.19 4.86
N PHE A 33 3.69 2.93 4.48
CA PHE A 33 3.47 2.55 3.09
C PHE A 33 2.73 1.24 3.02
N ILE A 34 2.18 0.94 1.84
CA ILE A 34 1.50 -0.33 1.58
C ILE A 34 2.18 -0.96 0.38
N THR A 35 2.66 -2.19 0.54
CA THR A 35 3.23 -2.94 -0.57
C THR A 35 2.14 -3.81 -1.18
N MET A 36 2.03 -3.75 -2.50
CA MET A 36 1.01 -4.47 -3.24
C MET A 36 1.63 -5.25 -4.38
N HIS A 37 0.89 -6.23 -4.88
CA HIS A 37 1.23 -6.96 -6.09
C HIS A 37 0.16 -6.70 -7.13
N ASP A 38 0.57 -6.44 -8.37
CA ASP A 38 -0.39 -6.31 -9.46
C ASP A 38 -0.87 -7.69 -9.92
N PRO A 39 -1.87 -7.76 -10.83
CA PRO A 39 -2.37 -9.06 -11.31
C PRO A 39 -1.31 -9.91 -11.99
N GLU A 40 -0.22 -9.32 -12.45
CA GLU A 40 0.87 -10.05 -13.10
C GLU A 40 1.95 -10.47 -12.13
N GLY A 41 1.82 -10.09 -10.85
CA GLY A 41 2.76 -10.48 -9.82
C GLY A 41 3.89 -9.50 -9.57
N ASN A 42 3.86 -8.32 -10.17
CA ASN A 42 4.88 -7.29 -9.92
C ASN A 42 4.61 -6.60 -8.59
N GLU A 43 5.64 -6.45 -7.79
CA GLU A 43 5.52 -5.79 -6.49
C GLU A 43 5.77 -4.30 -6.63
N PHE A 44 4.96 -3.51 -5.94
CA PHE A 44 5.14 -2.07 -5.90
C PHE A 44 4.65 -1.52 -4.57
N CYS A 45 5.13 -0.33 -4.20
CA CYS A 45 4.77 0.32 -2.95
C CYS A 45 3.97 1.59 -3.20
N LEU A 46 2.99 1.82 -2.32
CA LEU A 46 2.24 3.07 -2.28
C LEU A 46 2.73 3.87 -1.08
N ASP A 47 3.18 5.09 -1.30
CA ASP A 47 3.61 5.95 -0.20
C ASP A 47 3.22 7.43 -0.41
#